data_113416c3f0ba442808ddb53b6c56f92a
#
_entry.id   113416c3f0ba442808ddb53b6c56f92a
#
_cell.length_a   1.000
_cell.length_b   1.000
_cell.length_c   1.000
_cell.angle_alpha   90.00
_cell.angle_beta   90.00
_cell.angle_gamma   90.00
#
_symmetry.space_group_name_H-M   'P 1'
#
loop_
_entity.id
_entity.type
_entity.pdbx_description
1 polymer ?
#
loop_
_entity_poly.entity_id
_entity_poly.type
_entity_poly.pdbx_seq_one_letter_code
_entity_poly.pdbx_strand_id
1 'polypeptide(L)'
;MTSPSARIALVTGASRGIGRALALSLARQGAHVVALARTQGALDELDDEIRALGGQATLVPCDLADFDALDRLGAALFERFGRLDVLVGNGGILGPLTPLAHADPKDWNKVMAINVTANWRLIRSLDPLLRASSAGRALFITSGAAHRARMKPYWGPYAVSKAALEAIARTYAAETENTSSIKVMLANPGPLRTRMRALAMPGEDPATLRTPEEFAEKAVPLCAPEWLESGRLYDFPSDRVLDFAAPM
;
A
#
# COMPACT_ATOMS: atom_id res chain seq x y z
N MET A 1 11.28 0.69 33.44
CA MET A 1 10.20 0.85 32.47
C MET A 1 10.77 0.39 31.13
N THR A 2 10.34 -0.75 30.62
CA THR A 2 10.74 -1.22 29.29
C THR A 2 10.16 -0.23 28.27
N SER A 3 11.00 0.36 27.42
CA SER A 3 10.53 1.16 26.28
C SER A 3 9.49 0.34 25.51
N PRO A 4 8.34 0.93 25.13
CA PRO A 4 7.37 0.22 24.32
C PRO A 4 8.11 -0.30 23.07
N SER A 5 8.00 -1.60 22.79
CA SER A 5 8.64 -2.17 21.60
C SER A 5 8.15 -1.44 20.37
N ALA A 6 9.06 -1.05 19.48
CA ALA A 6 8.73 -0.35 18.25
C ALA A 6 7.63 -1.10 17.47
N ARG A 7 6.70 -0.38 16.84
CA ARG A 7 5.71 -0.97 15.93
C ARG A 7 6.41 -1.52 14.68
N ILE A 8 6.00 -2.66 14.22
CA ILE A 8 6.54 -3.29 13.01
C ILE A 8 5.62 -2.95 11.83
N ALA A 9 6.18 -2.27 10.82
CA ALA A 9 5.42 -1.80 9.66
C ALA A 9 5.99 -2.35 8.34
N LEU A 10 5.24 -3.16 7.63
CA LEU A 10 5.61 -3.63 6.29
C LEU A 10 5.06 -2.69 5.23
N VAL A 11 5.93 -2.23 4.32
CA VAL A 11 5.57 -1.37 3.19
C VAL A 11 6.01 -2.01 1.89
N THR A 12 5.06 -2.28 0.99
CA THR A 12 5.36 -2.82 -0.34
C THR A 12 5.60 -1.71 -1.36
N GLY A 13 6.51 -1.95 -2.31
CA GLY A 13 6.93 -0.92 -3.26
C GLY A 13 7.66 0.24 -2.59
N ALA A 14 8.40 -0.06 -1.51
CA ALA A 14 9.05 0.94 -0.64
C ALA A 14 10.23 1.69 -1.30
N SER A 15 10.74 1.23 -2.44
CA SER A 15 11.96 1.76 -3.06
C SER A 15 11.83 3.18 -3.65
N ARG A 16 10.61 3.69 -3.87
CA ARG A 16 10.39 5.02 -4.48
C ARG A 16 8.98 5.54 -4.30
N GLY A 17 8.80 6.83 -4.61
CA GLY A 17 7.49 7.49 -4.67
C GLY A 17 6.69 7.33 -3.38
N ILE A 18 5.41 6.97 -3.51
CA ILE A 18 4.49 6.87 -2.38
C ILE A 18 4.98 5.88 -1.32
N GLY A 19 5.43 4.69 -1.72
CA GLY A 19 5.89 3.67 -0.78
C GLY A 19 7.11 4.12 0.03
N ARG A 20 8.08 4.81 -0.61
CA ARG A 20 9.23 5.37 0.07
C ARG A 20 8.84 6.47 1.06
N ALA A 21 7.97 7.38 0.65
CA ALA A 21 7.49 8.45 1.52
C ALA A 21 6.73 7.90 2.75
N LEU A 22 5.87 6.88 2.56
CA LEU A 22 5.17 6.19 3.65
C LEU A 22 6.15 5.48 4.59
N ALA A 23 7.18 4.80 4.05
CA ALA A 23 8.20 4.12 4.84
C ALA A 23 8.99 5.10 5.74
N LEU A 24 9.44 6.21 5.16
CA LEU A 24 10.14 7.28 5.90
C LEU A 24 9.24 7.93 6.95
N SER A 25 7.96 8.17 6.63
CA SER A 25 7.02 8.77 7.58
C SER A 25 6.72 7.82 8.76
N LEU A 26 6.58 6.51 8.52
CA LEU A 26 6.45 5.50 9.58
C LEU A 26 7.71 5.40 10.43
N ALA A 27 8.90 5.46 9.82
CA ALA A 27 10.17 5.46 10.55
C ALA A 27 10.32 6.69 11.45
N ARG A 28 9.91 7.89 11.00
CA ARG A 28 9.89 9.11 11.84
C ARG A 28 8.97 8.98 13.05
N GLN A 29 7.93 8.14 12.97
CA GLN A 29 7.04 7.82 14.10
C GLN A 29 7.59 6.68 14.99
N GLY A 30 8.82 6.25 14.77
CA GLY A 30 9.49 5.21 15.57
C GLY A 30 9.14 3.76 15.19
N ALA A 31 8.51 3.54 14.05
CA ALA A 31 8.27 2.19 13.56
C ALA A 31 9.55 1.53 13.02
N HIS A 32 9.72 0.23 13.27
CA HIS A 32 10.65 -0.60 12.53
C HIS A 32 10.04 -0.92 11.16
N VAL A 33 10.66 -0.47 10.08
CA VAL A 33 10.12 -0.61 8.73
C VAL A 33 10.63 -1.89 8.07
N VAL A 34 9.71 -2.77 7.66
CA VAL A 34 10.01 -3.88 6.75
C VAL A 34 9.77 -3.37 5.32
N ALA A 35 10.84 -3.02 4.62
CA ALA A 35 10.79 -2.41 3.30
C ALA A 35 10.85 -3.48 2.20
N LEU A 36 9.74 -3.71 1.49
CA LEU A 36 9.65 -4.69 0.42
C LEU A 36 9.66 -4.02 -0.94
N ALA A 37 10.65 -4.33 -1.78
CA ALA A 37 10.74 -3.91 -3.17
C ALA A 37 11.70 -4.81 -3.95
N ARG A 38 11.73 -4.68 -5.28
CA ARG A 38 12.55 -5.53 -6.17
C ARG A 38 14.03 -5.13 -6.23
N THR A 39 14.32 -3.85 -6.08
CA THR A 39 15.65 -3.28 -6.36
C THR A 39 16.42 -3.11 -5.05
N GLN A 40 17.44 -3.96 -4.83
CA GLN A 40 18.26 -3.93 -3.61
C GLN A 40 18.88 -2.54 -3.39
N GLY A 41 19.59 -1.97 -4.34
CA GLY A 41 20.26 -0.68 -4.13
C GLY A 41 19.31 0.46 -3.73
N ALA A 42 18.08 0.48 -4.24
CA ALA A 42 17.08 1.47 -3.80
C ALA A 42 16.48 1.17 -2.42
N LEU A 43 16.56 -0.07 -1.94
CA LEU A 43 16.27 -0.42 -0.55
C LEU A 43 17.42 -0.03 0.38
N ASP A 44 18.67 -0.16 -0.08
CA ASP A 44 19.85 0.25 0.68
C ASP A 44 19.85 1.78 0.90
N GLU A 45 19.53 2.56 -0.15
CA GLU A 45 19.34 4.01 -0.04
C GLU A 45 18.25 4.38 0.96
N LEU A 46 17.13 3.66 0.96
CA LEU A 46 16.04 3.87 1.92
C LEU A 46 16.47 3.54 3.35
N ASP A 47 17.23 2.46 3.56
CA ASP A 47 17.76 2.07 4.88
C ASP A 47 18.69 3.15 5.44
N ASP A 48 19.60 3.70 4.61
CA ASP A 48 20.49 4.79 5.00
C ASP A 48 19.71 6.02 5.45
N GLU A 49 18.63 6.37 4.74
CA GLU A 49 17.77 7.48 5.13
C GLU A 49 16.99 7.21 6.42
N ILE A 50 16.49 5.98 6.60
CA ILE A 50 15.80 5.57 7.85
C ILE A 50 16.79 5.62 9.03
N ARG A 51 18.04 5.16 8.84
CA ARG A 51 19.09 5.26 9.85
C ARG A 51 19.45 6.71 10.18
N ALA A 52 19.51 7.58 9.20
CA ALA A 52 19.74 9.01 9.39
C ALA A 52 18.65 9.69 10.24
N LEU A 53 17.41 9.12 10.22
CA LEU A 53 16.31 9.53 11.09
C LEU A 53 16.35 8.88 12.49
N GLY A 54 17.37 8.05 12.80
CA GLY A 54 17.45 7.27 14.03
C GLY A 54 16.54 6.04 14.06
N GLY A 55 15.93 5.67 12.94
CA GLY A 55 15.06 4.51 12.78
C GLY A 55 15.82 3.22 12.43
N GLN A 56 15.06 2.17 12.19
CA GLN A 56 15.56 0.85 11.77
C GLN A 56 14.72 0.28 10.64
N ALA A 57 15.36 -0.42 9.68
CA ALA A 57 14.68 -1.15 8.65
C ALA A 57 15.14 -2.61 8.53
N THR A 58 14.26 -3.43 7.95
CA THR A 58 14.56 -4.77 7.43
C THR A 58 14.26 -4.74 5.94
N LEU A 59 15.27 -4.99 5.12
CA LEU A 59 15.12 -4.97 3.67
C LEU A 59 14.68 -6.35 3.17
N VAL A 60 13.63 -6.35 2.36
CA VAL A 60 13.07 -7.58 1.74
C VAL A 60 13.09 -7.40 0.23
N PRO A 61 14.20 -7.77 -0.45
CA PRO A 61 14.26 -7.76 -1.91
C PRO A 61 13.34 -8.87 -2.45
N CYS A 62 12.16 -8.48 -2.96
CA CYS A 62 11.15 -9.41 -3.43
C CYS A 62 10.33 -8.79 -4.57
N ASP A 63 10.04 -9.59 -5.61
CA ASP A 63 9.04 -9.22 -6.62
C ASP A 63 7.65 -9.61 -6.12
N LEU A 64 6.70 -8.70 -6.22
CA LEU A 64 5.30 -8.98 -5.89
C LEU A 64 4.65 -10.03 -6.80
N ALA A 65 5.28 -10.37 -7.92
CA ALA A 65 4.88 -11.48 -8.78
C ALA A 65 5.46 -12.83 -8.32
N ASP A 66 6.42 -12.86 -7.41
CA ASP A 66 6.91 -14.07 -6.74
C ASP A 66 5.97 -14.46 -5.61
N PHE A 67 4.93 -15.18 -5.97
CA PHE A 67 3.87 -15.56 -5.04
C PHE A 67 4.35 -16.51 -3.95
N ASP A 68 5.29 -17.38 -4.26
CA ASP A 68 5.84 -18.31 -3.28
C ASP A 68 6.67 -17.57 -2.22
N ALA A 69 7.41 -16.54 -2.63
CA ALA A 69 8.10 -15.68 -1.67
C ALA A 69 7.13 -14.91 -0.78
N LEU A 70 6.01 -14.40 -1.32
CA LEU A 70 4.98 -13.72 -0.52
C LEU A 70 4.31 -14.69 0.47
N ASP A 71 4.04 -15.93 0.09
CA ASP A 71 3.43 -16.93 0.97
C ASP A 71 4.36 -17.33 2.14
N ARG A 72 5.69 -17.34 1.91
CA ARG A 72 6.69 -17.61 2.96
C ARG A 72 6.99 -16.41 3.86
N LEU A 73 6.64 -15.20 3.41
CA LEU A 73 6.99 -13.97 4.12
C LEU A 73 6.42 -13.91 5.55
N GLY A 74 5.19 -14.38 5.73
CA GLY A 74 4.54 -14.40 7.05
C GLY A 74 5.32 -15.22 8.08
N ALA A 75 5.76 -16.43 7.71
CA ALA A 75 6.56 -17.28 8.59
C ALA A 75 7.89 -16.61 8.99
N ALA A 76 8.62 -16.05 8.01
CA ALA A 76 9.88 -15.36 8.27
C ALA A 76 9.72 -14.12 9.18
N LEU A 77 8.65 -13.35 9.02
CA LEU A 77 8.37 -12.21 9.88
C LEU A 77 7.89 -12.64 11.27
N PHE A 78 7.15 -13.75 11.36
CA PHE A 78 6.74 -14.29 12.65
C PHE A 78 7.94 -14.74 13.49
N GLU A 79 8.88 -15.47 12.92
CA GLU A 79 10.12 -15.89 13.58
C GLU A 79 10.93 -14.70 14.10
N ARG A 80 10.95 -13.60 13.35
CA ARG A 80 11.76 -12.43 13.68
C ARG A 80 11.09 -11.46 14.64
N PHE A 81 9.78 -11.21 14.50
CA PHE A 81 9.06 -10.14 15.19
C PHE A 81 7.87 -10.62 16.03
N GLY A 82 7.35 -11.81 15.79
CA GLY A 82 6.17 -12.38 16.45
C GLY A 82 4.83 -11.70 16.08
N ARG A 83 4.87 -10.50 15.50
CA ARG A 83 3.68 -9.72 15.11
C ARG A 83 3.98 -8.76 13.97
N LEU A 84 2.93 -8.24 13.37
CA LEU A 84 2.96 -7.11 12.44
C LEU A 84 1.92 -6.08 12.87
N ASP A 85 2.33 -4.83 13.06
CA ASP A 85 1.42 -3.78 13.51
C ASP A 85 0.82 -2.97 12.35
N VAL A 86 1.53 -2.88 11.21
CA VAL A 86 1.08 -2.15 10.01
C VAL A 86 1.44 -2.93 8.73
N LEU A 87 0.45 -3.13 7.88
CA LEU A 87 0.63 -3.55 6.48
C LEU A 87 0.27 -2.39 5.55
N VAL A 88 1.20 -1.94 4.71
CA VAL A 88 0.94 -0.99 3.63
C VAL A 88 1.04 -1.68 2.27
N GLY A 89 -0.10 -2.01 1.69
CA GLY A 89 -0.25 -2.55 0.34
C GLY A 89 -0.19 -1.44 -0.71
N ASN A 90 1.03 -0.92 -0.97
CA ASN A 90 1.27 0.18 -1.90
C ASN A 90 1.81 -0.27 -3.26
N GLY A 91 2.59 -1.35 -3.31
CA GLY A 91 3.21 -1.83 -4.53
C GLY A 91 2.21 -2.07 -5.66
N GLY A 92 2.51 -1.51 -6.84
CA GLY A 92 1.63 -1.64 -8.01
C GLY A 92 2.27 -1.12 -9.29
N ILE A 93 1.66 -1.47 -10.40
CA ILE A 93 2.05 -1.02 -11.75
C ILE A 93 0.85 -0.45 -12.50
N LEU A 94 1.11 0.49 -13.42
CA LEU A 94 0.08 1.07 -14.28
C LEU A 94 -0.32 0.10 -15.41
N GLY A 95 0.66 -0.64 -15.95
CA GLY A 95 0.51 -1.33 -17.22
C GLY A 95 0.50 -0.37 -18.41
N PRO A 96 0.34 -0.87 -19.63
CA PRO A 96 0.21 -0.04 -20.82
C PRO A 96 -1.13 0.68 -20.85
N LEU A 97 -1.13 1.90 -21.38
CA LEU A 97 -2.33 2.67 -21.66
C LEU A 97 -2.82 2.33 -23.08
N THR A 98 -3.88 1.52 -23.17
CA THR A 98 -4.41 1.03 -24.45
C THR A 98 -5.94 0.90 -24.41
N PRO A 99 -6.65 0.94 -25.55
CA PRO A 99 -8.07 0.58 -25.57
C PRO A 99 -8.31 -0.78 -24.95
N LEU A 100 -9.35 -0.93 -24.14
CA LEU A 100 -9.61 -2.16 -23.39
C LEU A 100 -9.71 -3.39 -24.29
N ALA A 101 -10.30 -3.23 -25.49
CA ALA A 101 -10.42 -4.30 -26.48
C ALA A 101 -9.06 -4.75 -27.08
N HIS A 102 -8.01 -3.94 -26.92
CA HIS A 102 -6.66 -4.20 -27.45
C HIS A 102 -5.65 -4.48 -26.34
N ALA A 103 -6.10 -4.63 -25.08
CA ALA A 103 -5.21 -4.97 -23.99
C ALA A 103 -4.58 -6.35 -24.21
N ASP A 104 -3.27 -6.43 -24.22
CA ASP A 104 -2.56 -7.71 -24.34
C ASP A 104 -2.83 -8.58 -23.09
N PRO A 105 -3.20 -9.86 -23.24
CA PRO A 105 -3.46 -10.75 -22.11
C PRO A 105 -2.26 -10.88 -21.14
N LYS A 106 -1.01 -10.79 -21.61
CA LYS A 106 0.17 -10.84 -20.74
C LYS A 106 0.26 -9.61 -19.86
N ASP A 107 0.00 -8.42 -20.42
CA ASP A 107 0.00 -7.17 -19.66
C ASP A 107 -1.17 -7.12 -18.67
N TRP A 108 -2.36 -7.56 -19.10
CA TRP A 108 -3.52 -7.72 -18.22
C TRP A 108 -3.17 -8.62 -17.03
N ASN A 109 -2.66 -9.82 -17.28
CA ASN A 109 -2.31 -10.78 -16.23
C ASN A 109 -1.23 -10.22 -15.30
N LYS A 110 -0.24 -9.51 -15.83
CA LYS A 110 0.80 -8.87 -15.02
C LYS A 110 0.26 -7.78 -14.09
N VAL A 111 -0.65 -6.94 -14.59
CA VAL A 111 -1.30 -5.91 -13.75
C VAL A 111 -2.14 -6.56 -12.67
N MET A 112 -2.95 -7.56 -12.99
CA MET A 112 -3.77 -8.28 -12.02
C MET A 112 -2.90 -9.05 -11.00
N ALA A 113 -1.84 -9.69 -11.43
CA ALA A 113 -0.90 -10.40 -10.56
C ALA A 113 -0.31 -9.47 -9.48
N ILE A 114 0.21 -8.31 -9.89
CA ILE A 114 0.90 -7.38 -8.98
C ILE A 114 -0.07 -6.54 -8.15
N ASN A 115 -1.12 -5.99 -8.79
CA ASN A 115 -1.99 -5.04 -8.10
C ASN A 115 -3.08 -5.71 -7.23
N VAL A 116 -3.46 -6.94 -7.58
CA VAL A 116 -4.59 -7.66 -6.95
C VAL A 116 -4.09 -8.90 -6.22
N THR A 117 -3.58 -9.90 -6.96
CA THR A 117 -3.23 -11.21 -6.39
C THR A 117 -2.17 -11.10 -5.32
N ALA A 118 -1.15 -10.26 -5.52
CA ALA A 118 -0.10 -10.04 -4.52
C ALA A 118 -0.67 -9.47 -3.21
N ASN A 119 -1.59 -8.52 -3.27
CA ASN A 119 -2.20 -7.96 -2.06
C ASN A 119 -3.07 -9.01 -1.32
N TRP A 120 -3.83 -9.83 -2.05
CA TRP A 120 -4.56 -10.94 -1.44
C TRP A 120 -3.60 -11.96 -0.77
N ARG A 121 -2.49 -12.32 -1.41
CA ARG A 121 -1.48 -13.21 -0.81
C ARG A 121 -0.81 -12.60 0.41
N LEU A 122 -0.53 -11.31 0.39
CA LEU A 122 -0.01 -10.59 1.56
C LEU A 122 -1.01 -10.62 2.73
N ILE A 123 -2.30 -10.39 2.49
CA ILE A 123 -3.33 -10.55 3.52
C ILE A 123 -3.28 -11.97 4.08
N ARG A 124 -3.34 -13.00 3.22
CA ARG A 124 -3.32 -14.40 3.62
C ARG A 124 -2.09 -14.78 4.45
N SER A 125 -0.91 -14.30 4.05
CA SER A 125 0.36 -14.60 4.71
C SER A 125 0.54 -13.83 6.03
N LEU A 126 -0.02 -12.61 6.14
CA LEU A 126 0.26 -11.68 7.23
C LEU A 126 -0.92 -11.50 8.21
N ASP A 127 -2.13 -11.99 7.91
CA ASP A 127 -3.29 -11.91 8.81
C ASP A 127 -2.98 -12.46 10.22
N PRO A 128 -2.30 -13.61 10.39
CA PRO A 128 -1.99 -14.11 11.73
C PRO A 128 -1.09 -13.14 12.53
N LEU A 129 -0.16 -12.45 11.87
CA LEU A 129 0.72 -11.47 12.50
C LEU A 129 -0.02 -10.17 12.85
N LEU A 130 -0.92 -9.72 11.96
CA LEU A 130 -1.77 -8.56 12.22
C LEU A 130 -2.73 -8.82 13.41
N ARG A 131 -3.25 -10.04 13.52
CA ARG A 131 -4.07 -10.50 14.67
C ARG A 131 -3.27 -10.59 15.96
N ALA A 132 -1.97 -10.89 15.89
CA ALA A 132 -1.09 -10.93 17.05
C ALA A 132 -0.75 -9.52 17.57
N SER A 133 -1.01 -8.46 16.80
CA SER A 133 -0.91 -7.08 17.24
C SER A 133 -2.13 -6.65 18.04
N SER A 134 -1.92 -5.87 19.10
CA SER A 134 -3.04 -5.25 19.85
C SER A 134 -3.77 -4.17 19.04
N ALA A 135 -3.15 -3.67 17.95
CA ALA A 135 -3.68 -2.62 17.10
C ALA A 135 -3.20 -2.80 15.65
N GLY A 136 -3.57 -3.94 15.03
CA GLY A 136 -3.24 -4.23 13.64
C GLY A 136 -3.88 -3.23 12.66
N ARG A 137 -3.12 -2.74 11.69
CA ARG A 137 -3.59 -1.80 10.66
C ARG A 137 -3.19 -2.27 9.28
N ALA A 138 -4.13 -2.25 8.35
CA ALA A 138 -3.86 -2.53 6.94
C ALA A 138 -4.31 -1.33 6.09
N LEU A 139 -3.38 -0.72 5.36
CA LEU A 139 -3.62 0.40 4.47
C LEU A 139 -3.33 0.00 3.02
N PHE A 140 -4.33 0.05 2.16
CA PHE A 140 -4.17 -0.26 0.74
C PHE A 140 -4.26 0.99 -0.12
N ILE A 141 -3.26 1.20 -0.99
CA ILE A 141 -3.22 2.38 -1.86
C ILE A 141 -4.01 2.08 -3.14
N THR A 142 -5.17 2.71 -3.25
CA THR A 142 -6.05 2.64 -4.42
C THR A 142 -5.82 3.80 -5.40
N SER A 143 -6.81 4.13 -6.20
CA SER A 143 -6.75 5.22 -7.18
C SER A 143 -8.15 5.70 -7.52
N GLY A 144 -8.30 7.00 -7.77
CA GLY A 144 -9.53 7.54 -8.33
C GLY A 144 -9.96 6.90 -9.66
N ALA A 145 -9.03 6.22 -10.37
CA ALA A 145 -9.35 5.47 -11.59
C ALA A 145 -10.32 4.28 -11.35
N ALA A 146 -10.45 3.81 -10.11
CA ALA A 146 -11.43 2.78 -9.73
C ALA A 146 -12.88 3.30 -9.71
N HIS A 147 -13.09 4.62 -9.68
CA HIS A 147 -14.41 5.22 -9.48
C HIS A 147 -14.98 5.79 -10.77
N ARG A 148 -16.28 5.54 -11.00
CA ARG A 148 -17.01 5.96 -12.23
C ARG A 148 -16.75 7.42 -12.63
N ALA A 149 -16.78 8.34 -11.69
CA ALA A 149 -16.61 9.77 -11.95
C ALA A 149 -15.19 10.16 -12.44
N ARG A 150 -14.20 9.26 -12.30
CA ARG A 150 -12.79 9.51 -12.62
C ARG A 150 -12.19 8.47 -13.58
N MET A 151 -13.02 7.56 -14.13
CA MET A 151 -12.57 6.60 -15.13
C MET A 151 -12.05 7.32 -16.37
N LYS A 152 -10.91 6.86 -16.87
CA LYS A 152 -10.26 7.42 -18.06
C LYS A 152 -10.20 6.38 -19.17
N PRO A 153 -10.42 6.76 -20.43
CA PRO A 153 -10.11 5.91 -21.57
C PRO A 153 -8.65 5.40 -21.48
N TYR A 154 -8.41 4.20 -21.96
CA TYR A 154 -7.10 3.54 -22.04
C TYR A 154 -6.51 3.03 -20.70
N TRP A 155 -7.16 3.25 -19.57
CA TRP A 155 -6.70 2.84 -18.25
C TRP A 155 -7.28 1.50 -17.77
N GLY A 156 -7.89 0.71 -18.69
CA GLY A 156 -8.70 -0.46 -18.36
C GLY A 156 -8.09 -1.44 -17.36
N PRO A 157 -6.95 -2.08 -17.64
CA PRO A 157 -6.34 -3.04 -16.72
C PRO A 157 -6.04 -2.46 -15.33
N TYR A 158 -5.51 -1.23 -15.29
CA TYR A 158 -5.23 -0.54 -14.03
C TYR A 158 -6.50 -0.21 -13.24
N ALA A 159 -7.50 0.38 -13.89
CA ALA A 159 -8.76 0.75 -13.24
C ALA A 159 -9.47 -0.49 -12.64
N VAL A 160 -9.55 -1.59 -13.42
CA VAL A 160 -10.12 -2.85 -12.95
C VAL A 160 -9.33 -3.40 -11.77
N SER A 161 -7.99 -3.37 -11.82
CA SER A 161 -7.16 -3.87 -10.73
C SER A 161 -7.34 -3.07 -9.43
N LYS A 162 -7.52 -1.75 -9.52
CA LYS A 162 -7.74 -0.91 -8.34
C LYS A 162 -9.15 -1.08 -7.78
N ALA A 163 -10.16 -1.26 -8.63
CA ALA A 163 -11.50 -1.62 -8.17
C ALA A 163 -11.54 -2.99 -7.48
N ALA A 164 -10.81 -3.97 -8.01
CA ALA A 164 -10.66 -5.29 -7.38
C ALA A 164 -9.94 -5.20 -6.02
N LEU A 165 -8.88 -4.38 -5.92
CA LEU A 165 -8.18 -4.13 -4.66
C LEU A 165 -9.11 -3.51 -3.61
N GLU A 166 -9.98 -2.56 -4.01
CA GLU A 166 -10.98 -1.99 -3.10
C GLU A 166 -11.97 -3.04 -2.60
N ALA A 167 -12.42 -3.94 -3.47
CA ALA A 167 -13.27 -5.05 -3.07
C ALA A 167 -12.56 -5.97 -2.05
N ILE A 168 -11.30 -6.36 -2.30
CA ILE A 168 -10.48 -7.17 -1.38
C ILE A 168 -10.37 -6.48 -0.01
N ALA A 169 -9.98 -5.21 0.02
CA ALA A 169 -9.77 -4.48 1.27
C ALA A 169 -11.08 -4.35 2.08
N ARG A 170 -12.20 -4.09 1.43
CA ARG A 170 -13.52 -4.00 2.07
C ARG A 170 -13.99 -5.35 2.60
N THR A 171 -13.78 -6.43 1.85
CA THR A 171 -14.08 -7.79 2.31
C THR A 171 -13.25 -8.11 3.55
N TYR A 172 -11.95 -7.85 3.52
CA TYR A 172 -11.07 -8.08 4.66
C TYR A 172 -11.45 -7.21 5.87
N ALA A 173 -11.88 -5.97 5.65
CA ALA A 173 -12.42 -5.12 6.72
C ALA A 173 -13.65 -5.74 7.39
N ALA A 174 -14.61 -6.23 6.59
CA ALA A 174 -15.83 -6.87 7.10
C ALA A 174 -15.53 -8.18 7.86
N GLU A 175 -14.60 -9.00 7.37
CA GLU A 175 -14.18 -10.25 8.02
C GLU A 175 -13.46 -10.00 9.36
N THR A 176 -12.78 -8.86 9.51
CA THR A 176 -12.01 -8.54 10.72
C THR A 176 -12.77 -7.70 11.74
N GLU A 177 -13.87 -7.07 11.37
CA GLU A 177 -14.61 -6.09 12.16
C GLU A 177 -14.97 -6.58 13.58
N ASN A 178 -15.53 -7.79 13.69
CA ASN A 178 -15.98 -8.35 14.95
C ASN A 178 -15.10 -9.50 15.47
N THR A 179 -13.99 -9.80 14.79
CA THR A 179 -13.15 -10.96 15.07
C THR A 179 -11.72 -10.60 15.49
N SER A 180 -11.35 -9.32 15.40
CA SER A 180 -9.99 -8.86 15.72
C SER A 180 -9.92 -7.35 16.00
N SER A 181 -8.74 -6.89 16.40
CA SER A 181 -8.42 -5.45 16.54
C SER A 181 -7.99 -4.79 15.22
N ILE A 182 -7.95 -5.55 14.12
CA ILE A 182 -7.47 -5.06 12.81
C ILE A 182 -8.44 -4.01 12.28
N LYS A 183 -7.88 -2.88 11.81
CA LYS A 183 -8.60 -1.88 11.01
C LYS A 183 -8.00 -1.80 9.63
N VAL A 184 -8.86 -1.80 8.61
CA VAL A 184 -8.46 -1.81 7.20
C VAL A 184 -8.95 -0.53 6.55
N MET A 185 -8.02 0.23 5.96
CA MET A 185 -8.32 1.47 5.26
C MET A 185 -7.85 1.40 3.81
N LEU A 186 -8.53 2.13 2.97
CA LEU A 186 -8.11 2.44 1.60
C LEU A 186 -7.68 3.90 1.55
N ALA A 187 -6.67 4.22 0.72
CA ALA A 187 -6.31 5.61 0.46
C ALA A 187 -6.15 5.86 -1.05
N ASN A 188 -6.88 6.86 -1.55
CA ASN A 188 -6.69 7.40 -2.89
C ASN A 188 -5.73 8.60 -2.81
N PRO A 189 -4.50 8.48 -3.36
CA PRO A 189 -3.53 9.58 -3.33
C PRO A 189 -3.86 10.70 -4.32
N GLY A 190 -4.72 10.45 -5.33
CA GLY A 190 -4.91 11.36 -6.44
C GLY A 190 -3.66 11.46 -7.34
N PRO A 191 -3.57 12.51 -8.17
CA PRO A 191 -2.38 12.81 -8.96
C PRO A 191 -1.25 13.30 -8.04
N LEU A 192 -0.12 12.55 -8.02
CA LEU A 192 1.08 12.93 -7.26
C LEU A 192 2.29 12.96 -8.18
N ARG A 193 3.30 13.74 -7.79
CA ARG A 193 4.62 13.84 -8.45
C ARG A 193 5.38 12.53 -8.32
N THR A 194 5.08 11.56 -9.19
CA THR A 194 5.70 10.23 -9.21
C THR A 194 6.11 9.84 -10.62
N ARG A 195 7.08 8.91 -10.73
CA ARG A 195 7.44 8.34 -12.04
C ARG A 195 6.25 7.69 -12.75
N MET A 196 5.36 7.02 -12.03
CA MET A 196 4.14 6.44 -12.62
C MET A 196 3.27 7.52 -13.25
N ARG A 197 3.10 8.67 -12.59
CA ARG A 197 2.32 9.80 -13.11
C ARG A 197 2.96 10.41 -14.35
N ALA A 198 4.28 10.63 -14.33
CA ALA A 198 5.01 11.16 -15.48
C ALA A 198 4.89 10.25 -16.72
N LEU A 199 4.92 8.93 -16.53
CA LEU A 199 4.69 7.97 -17.63
C LEU A 199 3.24 7.98 -18.14
N ALA A 200 2.27 8.20 -17.27
CA ALA A 200 0.84 8.23 -17.63
C ALA A 200 0.42 9.55 -18.29
N MET A 201 1.10 10.64 -17.96
CA MET A 201 0.75 12.01 -18.37
C MET A 201 2.04 12.79 -18.70
N PRO A 202 2.72 12.45 -19.81
CA PRO A 202 4.05 13.00 -20.10
C PRO A 202 4.08 14.51 -20.40
N GLY A 203 2.91 15.11 -20.71
CA GLY A 203 2.79 16.55 -20.93
C GLY A 203 2.40 17.37 -19.70
N GLU A 204 2.22 16.72 -18.53
CA GLU A 204 1.83 17.41 -17.29
C GLU A 204 3.04 18.00 -16.57
N ASP A 205 2.96 19.26 -16.17
CA ASP A 205 4.01 19.90 -15.37
C ASP A 205 4.07 19.28 -13.96
N PRO A 206 5.18 18.60 -13.59
CA PRO A 206 5.31 18.00 -12.27
C PRO A 206 5.25 19.01 -11.11
N ALA A 207 5.54 20.29 -11.35
CA ALA A 207 5.50 21.32 -10.32
C ALA A 207 4.08 21.64 -9.85
N THR A 208 3.07 21.33 -10.66
CA THR A 208 1.65 21.51 -10.31
C THR A 208 1.09 20.39 -9.44
N LEU A 209 1.86 19.32 -9.24
CA LEU A 209 1.43 18.13 -8.52
C LEU A 209 1.92 18.16 -7.06
N ARG A 210 1.06 17.73 -6.16
CA ARG A 210 1.42 17.44 -4.76
C ARG A 210 2.44 16.31 -4.70
N THR A 211 3.21 16.28 -3.62
CA THR A 211 4.30 15.31 -3.46
C THR A 211 3.83 14.03 -2.76
N PRO A 212 4.57 12.92 -2.92
CA PRO A 212 4.35 11.71 -2.12
C PRO A 212 4.50 11.94 -0.62
N GLU A 213 5.36 12.87 -0.20
CA GLU A 213 5.61 13.23 1.18
C GLU A 213 4.38 13.89 1.81
N GLU A 214 3.76 14.86 1.12
CA GLU A 214 2.49 15.48 1.56
C GLU A 214 1.37 14.45 1.73
N PHE A 215 1.29 13.48 0.83
CA PHE A 215 0.35 12.36 0.97
C PHE A 215 0.68 11.48 2.17
N ALA A 216 1.96 11.14 2.38
CA ALA A 216 2.39 10.27 3.48
C ALA A 216 2.08 10.89 4.85
N GLU A 217 2.26 12.22 5.02
CA GLU A 217 1.90 12.94 6.24
C GLU A 217 0.42 12.77 6.61
N LYS A 218 -0.45 12.71 5.62
CA LYS A 218 -1.91 12.54 5.80
C LYS A 218 -2.35 11.08 5.89
N ALA A 219 -1.64 10.17 5.23
CA ALA A 219 -2.03 8.76 5.14
C ALA A 219 -1.50 7.94 6.32
N VAL A 220 -0.33 8.25 6.88
CA VAL A 220 0.25 7.49 8.00
C VAL A 220 -0.60 7.55 9.28
N PRO A 221 -1.29 8.65 9.64
CA PRO A 221 -2.26 8.65 10.74
C PRO A 221 -3.36 7.59 10.63
N LEU A 222 -3.74 7.13 9.43
CA LEU A 222 -4.68 6.02 9.24
C LEU A 222 -4.14 4.67 9.76
N CYS A 223 -2.83 4.60 9.98
CA CYS A 223 -2.16 3.43 10.55
C CYS A 223 -1.94 3.55 12.07
N ALA A 224 -2.33 4.65 12.71
CA ALA A 224 -2.14 4.85 14.14
C ALA A 224 -3.03 3.90 14.97
N PRO A 225 -2.59 3.49 16.18
CA PRO A 225 -3.41 2.64 17.07
C PRO A 225 -4.76 3.26 17.43
N GLU A 226 -4.83 4.58 17.47
CA GLU A 226 -6.03 5.38 17.81
C GLU A 226 -7.03 5.47 16.67
N TRP A 227 -6.63 5.08 15.44
CA TRP A 227 -7.54 5.08 14.29
C TRP A 227 -8.54 3.92 14.40
N LEU A 228 -9.83 4.22 14.51
CA LEU A 228 -10.88 3.22 14.79
C LEU A 228 -11.75 2.89 13.56
N GLU A 229 -11.67 3.68 12.50
CA GLU A 229 -12.46 3.45 11.30
C GLU A 229 -11.89 2.29 10.46
N SER A 230 -12.78 1.54 9.81
CA SER A 230 -12.42 0.39 8.97
C SER A 230 -13.34 0.30 7.76
N GLY A 231 -12.87 -0.25 6.65
CA GLY A 231 -13.66 -0.43 5.43
C GLY A 231 -13.92 0.85 4.63
N ARG A 232 -13.26 1.97 4.96
CA ARG A 232 -13.49 3.29 4.36
C ARG A 232 -12.33 3.72 3.45
N LEU A 233 -12.59 4.76 2.67
CA LEU A 233 -11.65 5.36 1.72
C LEU A 233 -11.24 6.75 2.18
N TYR A 234 -9.96 6.96 2.45
CA TYR A 234 -9.39 8.30 2.54
C TYR A 234 -9.08 8.85 1.14
N ASP A 235 -9.71 9.94 0.75
CA ASP A 235 -9.49 10.64 -0.53
C ASP A 235 -8.61 11.87 -0.29
N PHE A 236 -7.31 11.75 -0.57
CA PHE A 236 -6.35 12.82 -0.33
C PHE A 236 -6.64 14.11 -1.12
N PRO A 237 -7.13 14.08 -2.40
CA PRO A 237 -7.51 15.31 -3.08
C PRO A 237 -8.56 16.16 -2.36
N SER A 238 -9.50 15.54 -1.67
CA SER A 238 -10.53 16.25 -0.91
C SER A 238 -10.24 16.33 0.60
N ASP A 239 -9.17 15.69 1.08
CA ASP A 239 -8.79 15.51 2.50
C ASP A 239 -9.97 14.99 3.35
N ARG A 240 -10.67 13.96 2.86
CA ARG A 240 -11.86 13.40 3.50
C ARG A 240 -11.84 11.88 3.55
N VAL A 241 -12.40 11.34 4.62
CA VAL A 241 -12.76 9.92 4.70
C VAL A 241 -14.17 9.73 4.15
N LEU A 242 -14.32 8.82 3.21
CA LEU A 242 -15.53 8.57 2.44
C LEU A 242 -16.04 7.14 2.70
N ASP A 243 -17.35 6.99 2.73
CA ASP A 243 -18.01 5.68 2.70
C ASP A 243 -18.14 5.18 1.27
N PHE A 244 -18.16 3.87 1.10
CA PHE A 244 -18.59 3.26 -0.14
C PHE A 244 -20.12 3.21 -0.15
N ALA A 245 -20.74 3.89 -1.10
CA ALA A 245 -22.20 3.87 -1.25
C ALA A 245 -22.66 2.43 -1.58
N ALA A 246 -23.69 1.96 -0.87
CA ALA A 246 -24.38 0.75 -1.26
C ALA A 246 -25.10 0.96 -2.60
N PRO A 247 -25.22 -0.06 -3.47
CA PRO A 247 -26.14 0.00 -4.60
C PRO A 247 -27.58 0.18 -4.08
N MET A 248 -28.29 1.14 -4.65
CA MET A 248 -29.71 1.35 -4.40
C MET A 248 -30.54 0.32 -5.16
#